data_e2ffef7df2a3af5094fbfcc67c43cbea
#
_entry.id   e2ffef7df2a3af5094fbfcc67c43cbea
#
_cell.length_a   1.000
_cell.length_b   1.000
_cell.length_c   1.000
_cell.angle_alpha   90.00
_cell.angle_beta   90.00
_cell.angle_gamma   90.00
#
_symmetry.space_group_name_H-M   'P 1'
#
loop_
_entity.id
_entity.type
_entity.pdbx_description
1 polymer ?
#
loop_
_entity_poly.entity_id
_entity_poly.type
_entity_poly.pdbx_seq_one_letter_code
_entity_poly.pdbx_strand_id
1 'polypeptide(L)'
;MPNEEYNSVEGGLGIAARRVISYVVLILLTFLCLFWFYILFINSTRSHAELNRGFTLLPSSHLMTNLDNVLHGSQPILSGLKNSFIVAGFAAVLCTYFSTMTAYAIHVYDFKAKKAIFTFILAVMMIPTQVTALGFIRLINTIKLQDTLIALIVPAIAAPATFYYMHQYMESALPHAIVEAARIDGSSEWRTFNTISLPIMKPAIAVQMIFTFVFNWNNYFTPALIIKSENKKTLPILIAQLRSADFLKFDMGQVYVSIALSIAPVIVVYLCLSRYIVAGVAVGSVKG
;
A
#
# COMPACT_ATOMS: atom_id res chain seq x y z
N MET A 1 16.69 -35.94 48.13
CA MET A 1 16.80 -34.72 47.34
C MET A 1 18.18 -34.65 46.75
N PRO A 2 18.34 -34.99 45.52
CA PRO A 2 19.23 -34.27 44.59
C PRO A 2 18.60 -34.26 43.21
N ASN A 3 18.75 -33.21 42.42
CA ASN A 3 18.61 -33.14 40.95
C ASN A 3 17.84 -31.90 40.45
N GLU A 4 18.33 -30.69 40.80
CA GLU A 4 17.89 -29.47 40.11
C GLU A 4 19.02 -28.67 39.40
N GLU A 5 20.26 -29.15 39.44
CA GLU A 5 21.41 -28.39 38.88
C GLU A 5 21.81 -28.77 37.43
N TYR A 6 21.12 -29.69 36.76
CA TYR A 6 21.60 -30.20 35.46
C TYR A 6 21.01 -29.55 34.23
N ASN A 7 20.03 -28.64 34.35
CA ASN A 7 19.32 -28.07 33.21
C ASN A 7 19.75 -26.66 32.76
N SER A 8 20.75 -26.04 33.43
CA SER A 8 21.10 -24.65 33.13
C SER A 8 22.22 -24.44 32.11
N VAL A 9 22.99 -25.48 31.78
CA VAL A 9 24.17 -25.35 30.90
C VAL A 9 23.87 -25.66 29.42
N GLU A 10 22.93 -26.52 29.15
CA GLU A 10 22.50 -26.81 27.74
C GLU A 10 21.70 -25.68 27.10
N GLY A 11 21.06 -24.83 27.89
CA GLY A 11 20.27 -23.70 27.38
C GLY A 11 21.09 -22.58 26.70
N GLY A 12 22.33 -22.36 27.18
CA GLY A 12 23.13 -21.21 26.73
C GLY A 12 23.68 -21.33 25.32
N LEU A 13 24.25 -22.50 24.98
CA LEU A 13 24.82 -22.78 23.65
C LEU A 13 23.71 -22.86 22.58
N GLY A 14 22.57 -23.48 22.91
CA GLY A 14 21.41 -23.55 22.01
C GLY A 14 20.81 -22.17 21.71
N ILE A 15 20.74 -21.29 22.71
CA ILE A 15 20.23 -19.91 22.53
C ILE A 15 21.20 -19.08 21.70
N ALA A 16 22.52 -19.17 21.95
CA ALA A 16 23.54 -18.47 21.17
C ALA A 16 23.53 -18.91 19.71
N ALA A 17 23.48 -20.21 19.44
CA ALA A 17 23.41 -20.76 18.09
C ALA A 17 22.12 -20.29 17.34
N ARG A 18 20.98 -20.36 18.01
CA ARG A 18 19.71 -19.85 17.43
C ARG A 18 19.79 -18.36 17.10
N ARG A 19 20.40 -17.55 17.96
CA ARG A 19 20.61 -16.12 17.74
C ARG A 19 21.50 -15.86 16.52
N VAL A 20 22.63 -16.57 16.40
CA VAL A 20 23.53 -16.46 15.25
C VAL A 20 22.80 -16.85 13.96
N ILE A 21 22.10 -17.97 13.95
CA ILE A 21 21.32 -18.41 12.78
C ILE A 21 20.27 -17.34 12.39
N SER A 22 19.55 -16.81 13.37
CA SER A 22 18.57 -15.74 13.12
C SER A 22 19.19 -14.49 12.50
N TYR A 23 20.35 -14.04 13.01
CA TYR A 23 21.07 -12.91 12.43
C TYR A 23 21.56 -13.19 11.00
N VAL A 24 22.13 -14.36 10.75
CA VAL A 24 22.59 -14.75 9.40
C VAL A 24 21.42 -14.75 8.42
N VAL A 25 20.28 -15.35 8.79
CA VAL A 25 19.08 -15.36 7.94
C VAL A 25 18.57 -13.95 7.70
N LEU A 26 18.47 -13.11 8.73
CA LEU A 26 17.99 -11.73 8.60
C LEU A 26 18.93 -10.88 7.73
N ILE A 27 20.26 -11.00 7.90
CA ILE A 27 21.25 -10.29 7.08
C ILE A 27 21.13 -10.73 5.61
N LEU A 28 21.02 -12.03 5.34
CA LEU A 28 20.86 -12.56 4.00
C LEU A 28 19.58 -12.04 3.34
N LEU A 29 18.45 -12.09 4.06
CA LEU A 29 17.18 -11.56 3.56
C LEU A 29 17.27 -10.05 3.30
N THR A 30 17.87 -9.30 4.21
CA THR A 30 18.09 -7.85 4.05
C THR A 30 18.93 -7.56 2.80
N PHE A 31 20.03 -8.31 2.63
CA PHE A 31 20.87 -8.18 1.44
C PHE A 31 20.09 -8.47 0.15
N LEU A 32 19.34 -9.57 0.11
CA LEU A 32 18.53 -9.94 -1.05
C LEU A 32 17.45 -8.88 -1.36
N CYS A 33 16.81 -8.32 -0.33
CA CYS A 33 15.83 -7.25 -0.52
C CYS A 33 16.46 -5.96 -1.05
N LEU A 34 17.60 -5.52 -0.46
CA LEU A 34 18.25 -4.27 -0.85
C LEU A 34 19.01 -4.37 -2.18
N PHE A 35 19.47 -5.55 -2.55
CA PHE A 35 20.25 -5.78 -3.76
C PHE A 35 19.52 -5.32 -5.03
N TRP A 36 18.22 -5.59 -5.14
CA TRP A 36 17.43 -5.18 -6.29
C TRP A 36 17.27 -3.66 -6.40
N PHE A 37 17.15 -2.97 -5.27
CA PHE A 37 17.15 -1.51 -5.24
C PHE A 37 18.52 -0.95 -5.65
N TYR A 38 19.60 -1.54 -5.17
CA TYR A 38 20.95 -1.19 -5.58
C TYR A 38 21.10 -1.31 -7.11
N ILE A 39 20.72 -2.44 -7.69
CA ILE A 39 20.77 -2.65 -9.16
C ILE A 39 19.89 -1.64 -9.90
N LEU A 40 18.71 -1.33 -9.39
CA LEU A 40 17.85 -0.31 -9.98
C LEU A 40 18.56 1.06 -10.05
N PHE A 41 19.19 1.49 -8.95
CA PHE A 41 19.94 2.75 -8.92
C PHE A 41 21.16 2.71 -9.82
N ILE A 42 21.92 1.62 -9.85
CA ILE A 42 23.03 1.46 -10.80
C ILE A 42 22.55 1.58 -12.25
N ASN A 43 21.48 0.87 -12.60
CA ASN A 43 20.94 0.89 -13.95
C ASN A 43 20.38 2.28 -14.34
N SER A 44 19.88 3.06 -13.39
CA SER A 44 19.43 4.44 -13.63
C SER A 44 20.58 5.38 -14.04
N THR A 45 21.82 5.05 -13.68
CA THR A 45 23.02 5.82 -14.05
C THR A 45 23.60 5.45 -15.43
N ARG A 46 23.05 4.41 -16.09
CA ARG A 46 23.61 3.85 -17.33
C ARG A 46 22.80 4.28 -18.55
N SER A 47 23.50 4.43 -19.68
CA SER A 47 22.85 4.66 -20.99
C SER A 47 22.16 3.39 -21.49
N HIS A 48 21.24 3.55 -22.45
CA HIS A 48 20.59 2.41 -23.13
C HIS A 48 21.62 1.43 -23.73
N ALA A 49 22.66 1.93 -24.38
CA ALA A 49 23.71 1.12 -24.97
C ALA A 49 24.51 0.31 -23.93
N GLU A 50 24.81 0.91 -22.77
CA GLU A 50 25.50 0.22 -21.68
C GLU A 50 24.61 -0.85 -21.01
N LEU A 51 23.32 -0.58 -20.88
CA LEU A 51 22.36 -1.56 -20.34
C LEU A 51 22.26 -2.80 -21.23
N ASN A 52 22.34 -2.63 -22.56
CA ASN A 52 22.32 -3.72 -23.52
C ASN A 52 23.64 -4.54 -23.54
N ARG A 53 24.76 -4.00 -23.01
CA ARG A 53 26.02 -4.74 -22.87
C ARG A 53 26.00 -5.77 -21.74
N GLY A 54 24.98 -5.76 -20.90
CA GLY A 54 24.79 -6.72 -19.83
C GLY A 54 24.89 -6.16 -18.43
N PHE A 55 24.97 -7.07 -17.45
CA PHE A 55 24.93 -6.77 -16.02
C PHE A 55 26.26 -6.17 -15.52
N THR A 56 26.16 -5.17 -14.65
CA THR A 56 27.29 -4.63 -13.87
C THR A 56 26.84 -4.14 -12.51
N LEU A 57 27.77 -4.14 -11.56
CA LEU A 57 27.58 -3.55 -10.24
C LEU A 57 28.13 -2.11 -10.15
N LEU A 58 28.75 -1.60 -11.21
CA LEU A 58 29.36 -0.27 -11.19
C LEU A 58 28.44 0.78 -11.81
N PRO A 59 28.32 1.97 -11.20
CA PRO A 59 27.56 3.07 -11.77
C PRO A 59 28.25 3.65 -13.01
N SER A 60 27.48 4.35 -13.85
CA SER A 60 27.94 5.11 -14.99
C SER A 60 27.65 6.61 -14.80
N SER A 61 27.98 7.43 -15.79
CA SER A 61 27.86 8.91 -15.72
C SER A 61 26.56 9.46 -16.33
N HIS A 62 25.63 8.62 -16.78
CA HIS A 62 24.46 9.05 -17.55
C HIS A 62 23.21 9.39 -16.71
N LEU A 63 23.30 9.43 -15.36
CA LEU A 63 22.16 9.73 -14.49
C LEU A 63 21.49 11.07 -14.84
N MET A 64 22.28 12.13 -15.01
CA MET A 64 21.74 13.47 -15.30
C MET A 64 21.09 13.52 -16.68
N THR A 65 21.69 12.88 -17.68
CA THR A 65 21.13 12.78 -19.03
C THR A 65 19.80 12.01 -19.01
N ASN A 66 19.74 10.86 -18.32
CA ASN A 66 18.52 10.08 -18.18
C ASN A 66 17.43 10.83 -17.43
N LEU A 67 17.81 11.58 -16.38
CA LEU A 67 16.88 12.41 -15.62
C LEU A 67 16.34 13.57 -16.47
N ASP A 68 17.18 14.25 -17.22
CA ASP A 68 16.76 15.31 -18.13
C ASP A 68 15.81 14.79 -19.20
N ASN A 69 16.12 13.64 -19.78
CA ASN A 69 15.25 12.96 -20.74
C ASN A 69 13.89 12.55 -20.15
N VAL A 70 13.83 12.23 -18.84
CA VAL A 70 12.58 11.94 -18.14
C VAL A 70 11.78 13.19 -17.86
N LEU A 71 12.45 14.30 -17.49
CA LEU A 71 11.78 15.54 -17.09
C LEU A 71 11.30 16.35 -18.30
N HIS A 72 12.06 16.35 -19.41
CA HIS A 72 11.80 17.14 -20.61
C HIS A 72 11.48 16.31 -21.85
N GLY A 73 11.37 14.97 -21.70
CA GLY A 73 11.06 14.06 -22.80
C GLY A 73 9.60 14.09 -23.23
N SER A 74 9.25 13.18 -24.15
CA SER A 74 7.94 13.11 -24.78
C SER A 74 6.81 12.67 -23.83
N GLN A 75 7.13 12.01 -22.71
CA GLN A 75 6.15 11.51 -21.75
C GLN A 75 6.03 12.44 -20.54
N PRO A 76 4.83 12.81 -20.12
CA PRO A 76 4.62 13.73 -18.99
C PRO A 76 4.80 13.04 -17.62
N ILE A 77 6.02 12.55 -17.32
CA ILE A 77 6.31 11.73 -16.11
C ILE A 77 5.97 12.48 -14.82
N LEU A 78 6.26 13.77 -14.72
CA LEU A 78 5.90 14.57 -13.53
C LEU A 78 4.39 14.66 -13.34
N SER A 79 3.62 14.80 -14.42
CA SER A 79 2.16 14.76 -14.37
C SER A 79 1.67 13.38 -13.92
N GLY A 80 2.30 12.32 -14.41
CA GLY A 80 2.03 10.94 -14.00
C GLY A 80 2.30 10.70 -12.51
N LEU A 81 3.42 11.20 -11.98
CA LEU A 81 3.74 11.17 -10.55
C LEU A 81 2.66 11.88 -9.73
N LYS A 82 2.30 13.12 -10.11
CA LYS A 82 1.26 13.90 -9.46
C LYS A 82 -0.09 13.17 -9.48
N ASN A 83 -0.51 12.66 -10.63
CA ASN A 83 -1.79 11.95 -10.79
C ASN A 83 -1.82 10.67 -9.94
N SER A 84 -0.73 9.88 -9.97
CA SER A 84 -0.61 8.69 -9.12
C SER A 84 -0.69 9.03 -7.64
N PHE A 85 -0.02 10.11 -7.21
CA PHE A 85 -0.05 10.55 -5.81
C PHE A 85 -1.46 11.00 -5.39
N ILE A 86 -2.17 11.74 -6.24
CA ILE A 86 -3.56 12.16 -6.01
C ILE A 86 -4.46 10.92 -5.89
N VAL A 87 -4.40 10.02 -6.87
CA VAL A 87 -5.24 8.81 -6.88
C VAL A 87 -4.94 7.93 -5.66
N ALA A 88 -3.68 7.57 -5.44
CA ALA A 88 -3.31 6.69 -4.35
C ALA A 88 -3.55 7.32 -2.96
N GLY A 89 -3.26 8.61 -2.80
CA GLY A 89 -3.46 9.34 -1.56
C GLY A 89 -4.94 9.46 -1.18
N PHE A 90 -5.77 9.96 -2.08
CA PHE A 90 -7.21 10.07 -1.82
C PHE A 90 -7.89 8.71 -1.69
N ALA A 91 -7.52 7.72 -2.52
CA ALA A 91 -8.02 6.37 -2.38
C ALA A 91 -7.66 5.76 -1.00
N ALA A 92 -6.43 5.94 -0.52
CA ALA A 92 -5.99 5.44 0.79
C ALA A 92 -6.80 6.08 1.94
N VAL A 93 -6.97 7.39 1.93
CA VAL A 93 -7.73 8.12 2.97
C VAL A 93 -9.20 7.72 2.96
N LEU A 94 -9.86 7.78 1.81
CA LEU A 94 -11.29 7.48 1.69
C LEU A 94 -11.58 6.00 1.97
N CYS A 95 -10.78 5.10 1.41
CA CYS A 95 -10.90 3.68 1.65
C CYS A 95 -10.82 3.33 3.14
N THR A 96 -9.77 3.78 3.83
CA THR A 96 -9.58 3.45 5.25
C THR A 96 -10.64 4.10 6.13
N TYR A 97 -11.02 5.36 5.86
CA TYR A 97 -12.05 6.04 6.63
C TYR A 97 -13.41 5.33 6.52
N PHE A 98 -13.90 5.10 5.29
CA PHE A 98 -15.20 4.46 5.09
C PHE A 98 -15.22 2.98 5.49
N SER A 99 -14.11 2.26 5.27
CA SER A 99 -13.98 0.89 5.76
C SER A 99 -14.01 0.81 7.28
N THR A 100 -13.35 1.76 7.99
CA THR A 100 -13.42 1.85 9.45
C THR A 100 -14.83 2.19 9.94
N MET A 101 -15.51 3.11 9.24
CA MET A 101 -16.89 3.48 9.56
C MET A 101 -17.86 2.30 9.35
N THR A 102 -17.69 1.54 8.28
CA THR A 102 -18.48 0.32 8.03
C THR A 102 -18.18 -0.75 9.08
N ALA A 103 -16.91 -0.93 9.46
CA ALA A 103 -16.51 -1.85 10.53
C ALA A 103 -17.13 -1.44 11.87
N TYR A 104 -17.13 -0.13 12.17
CA TYR A 104 -17.77 0.42 13.38
C TYR A 104 -19.27 0.11 13.39
N ALA A 105 -19.97 0.33 12.28
CA ALA A 105 -21.38 0.06 12.19
C ALA A 105 -21.71 -1.44 12.41
N ILE A 106 -20.91 -2.32 11.81
CA ILE A 106 -21.10 -3.77 11.98
C ILE A 106 -20.69 -4.22 13.41
N HIS A 107 -19.69 -3.58 14.01
CA HIS A 107 -19.25 -3.93 15.37
C HIS A 107 -20.26 -3.48 16.43
N VAL A 108 -20.64 -2.20 16.41
CA VAL A 108 -21.35 -1.51 17.48
C VAL A 108 -22.86 -1.74 17.48
N TYR A 109 -23.47 -1.83 16.27
CA TYR A 109 -24.93 -1.93 16.19
C TYR A 109 -25.40 -3.35 16.04
N ASP A 110 -26.54 -3.66 16.68
CA ASP A 110 -27.29 -4.89 16.48
C ASP A 110 -28.52 -4.63 15.60
N PHE A 111 -28.55 -5.30 14.44
CA PHE A 111 -29.66 -5.22 13.49
C PHE A 111 -29.83 -6.55 12.73
N LYS A 112 -31.05 -6.83 12.26
CA LYS A 112 -31.43 -8.14 11.69
C LYS A 112 -30.55 -8.57 10.52
N ALA A 113 -30.08 -7.64 9.66
CA ALA A 113 -29.31 -7.95 8.49
C ALA A 113 -27.78 -7.99 8.72
N LYS A 114 -27.28 -7.76 9.95
CA LYS A 114 -25.84 -7.66 10.29
C LYS A 114 -25.01 -8.81 9.71
N LYS A 115 -25.41 -10.07 10.02
CA LYS A 115 -24.69 -11.25 9.54
C LYS A 115 -24.74 -11.39 8.01
N ALA A 116 -25.89 -11.12 7.39
CA ALA A 116 -26.05 -11.19 5.95
C ALA A 116 -25.17 -10.18 5.22
N ILE A 117 -25.14 -8.92 5.70
CA ILE A 117 -24.29 -7.86 5.13
C ILE A 117 -22.81 -8.20 5.29
N PHE A 118 -22.39 -8.66 6.48
CA PHE A 118 -21.01 -9.07 6.71
C PHE A 118 -20.60 -10.21 5.75
N THR A 119 -21.41 -11.26 5.66
CA THR A 119 -21.16 -12.40 4.74
C THR A 119 -21.14 -11.93 3.29
N PHE A 120 -22.05 -11.05 2.89
CA PHE A 120 -22.09 -10.52 1.53
C PHE A 120 -20.80 -9.75 1.20
N ILE A 121 -20.32 -8.88 2.09
CA ILE A 121 -19.06 -8.13 1.89
C ILE A 121 -17.90 -9.11 1.70
N LEU A 122 -17.82 -10.19 2.51
CA LEU A 122 -16.77 -11.20 2.37
C LEU A 122 -16.91 -11.99 1.06
N ALA A 123 -18.12 -12.34 0.66
CA ALA A 123 -18.37 -13.04 -0.60
C ALA A 123 -17.91 -12.23 -1.82
N VAL A 124 -18.08 -10.91 -1.80
CA VAL A 124 -17.61 -10.03 -2.87
C VAL A 124 -16.09 -10.04 -3.02
N MET A 125 -15.32 -10.28 -1.95
CA MET A 125 -13.85 -10.42 -2.03
C MET A 125 -13.39 -11.60 -2.89
N MET A 126 -14.24 -12.62 -3.08
CA MET A 126 -13.91 -13.80 -3.89
C MET A 126 -14.01 -13.55 -5.39
N ILE A 127 -14.60 -12.42 -5.81
CA ILE A 127 -14.76 -12.08 -7.21
C ILE A 127 -13.47 -11.43 -7.73
N PRO A 128 -12.79 -12.03 -8.73
CA PRO A 128 -11.59 -11.45 -9.31
C PRO A 128 -11.89 -10.07 -9.95
N THR A 129 -11.06 -9.07 -9.68
CA THR A 129 -11.23 -7.72 -10.22
C THR A 129 -11.21 -7.66 -11.74
N GLN A 130 -10.49 -8.57 -12.39
CA GLN A 130 -10.43 -8.68 -13.85
C GLN A 130 -11.77 -9.06 -14.46
N VAL A 131 -12.57 -9.89 -13.77
CA VAL A 131 -13.91 -10.31 -14.21
C VAL A 131 -14.88 -9.14 -14.15
N THR A 132 -14.79 -8.29 -13.13
CA THR A 132 -15.67 -7.14 -12.95
C THR A 132 -15.31 -5.94 -13.83
N ALA A 133 -14.14 -5.95 -14.48
CA ALA A 133 -13.62 -4.82 -15.25
C ALA A 133 -14.57 -4.33 -16.35
N LEU A 134 -15.17 -5.24 -17.12
CA LEU A 134 -16.12 -4.87 -18.20
C LEU A 134 -17.38 -4.18 -17.66
N GLY A 135 -17.93 -4.70 -16.56
CA GLY A 135 -19.07 -4.08 -15.88
C GLY A 135 -18.70 -2.69 -15.33
N PHE A 136 -17.51 -2.58 -14.76
CA PHE A 136 -17.00 -1.32 -14.25
C PHE A 136 -16.83 -0.26 -15.35
N ILE A 137 -16.21 -0.62 -16.49
CA ILE A 137 -16.06 0.30 -17.63
C ILE A 137 -17.44 0.77 -18.12
N ARG A 138 -18.42 -0.12 -18.27
CA ARG A 138 -19.78 0.22 -18.68
C ARG A 138 -20.43 1.20 -17.70
N LEU A 139 -20.31 0.94 -16.39
CA LEU A 139 -20.82 1.82 -15.35
C LEU A 139 -20.20 3.22 -15.45
N ILE A 140 -18.86 3.31 -15.50
CA ILE A 140 -18.13 4.58 -15.59
C ILE A 140 -18.51 5.37 -16.83
N ASN A 141 -18.73 4.69 -17.97
CA ASN A 141 -19.21 5.32 -19.20
C ASN A 141 -20.65 5.85 -19.05
N THR A 142 -21.55 5.07 -18.45
CA THR A 142 -22.96 5.46 -18.24
C THR A 142 -23.08 6.69 -17.36
N ILE A 143 -22.27 6.78 -16.29
CA ILE A 143 -22.26 7.95 -15.39
C ILE A 143 -21.35 9.08 -15.86
N LYS A 144 -20.78 8.98 -17.07
CA LYS A 144 -19.92 9.99 -17.74
C LYS A 144 -18.67 10.38 -16.96
N LEU A 145 -18.08 9.44 -16.19
CA LEU A 145 -16.84 9.64 -15.45
C LEU A 145 -15.60 9.08 -16.16
N GLN A 146 -15.72 8.62 -17.41
CA GLN A 146 -14.57 8.19 -18.20
C GLN A 146 -13.56 9.32 -18.33
N ASP A 147 -12.27 8.97 -18.35
CA ASP A 147 -11.15 9.92 -18.44
C ASP A 147 -11.12 10.94 -17.29
N THR A 148 -11.44 10.49 -16.06
CA THR A 148 -11.32 11.30 -14.85
C THR A 148 -10.61 10.54 -13.74
N LEU A 149 -9.81 11.26 -12.91
CA LEU A 149 -9.17 10.65 -11.73
C LEU A 149 -10.19 10.25 -10.66
N ILE A 150 -11.36 10.91 -10.63
CA ILE A 150 -12.46 10.61 -9.70
C ILE A 150 -12.93 9.16 -9.90
N ALA A 151 -12.99 8.69 -11.15
CA ALA A 151 -13.36 7.31 -11.47
C ALA A 151 -12.39 6.26 -10.90
N LEU A 152 -11.16 6.66 -10.56
CA LEU A 152 -10.17 5.80 -9.91
C LEU A 152 -10.23 5.91 -8.38
N ILE A 153 -10.65 7.06 -7.84
CA ILE A 153 -10.63 7.37 -6.41
C ILE A 153 -11.91 6.87 -5.72
N VAL A 154 -13.09 7.22 -6.26
CA VAL A 154 -14.38 6.95 -5.58
C VAL A 154 -14.64 5.45 -5.38
N PRO A 155 -14.40 4.56 -6.34
CA PRO A 155 -14.63 3.12 -6.15
C PRO A 155 -13.75 2.49 -5.06
N ALA A 156 -12.60 3.11 -4.73
CA ALA A 156 -11.73 2.64 -3.66
C ALA A 156 -12.39 2.71 -2.26
N ILE A 157 -13.46 3.48 -2.10
CA ILE A 157 -14.27 3.54 -0.87
C ILE A 157 -14.84 2.16 -0.52
N ALA A 158 -15.28 1.39 -1.52
CA ALA A 158 -15.82 0.05 -1.35
C ALA A 158 -14.71 -0.99 -1.40
N ALA A 159 -13.97 -1.16 -0.31
CA ALA A 159 -12.84 -2.06 -0.20
C ALA A 159 -13.12 -3.17 0.83
N PRO A 160 -13.71 -4.31 0.43
CA PRO A 160 -14.06 -5.40 1.33
C PRO A 160 -12.91 -5.92 2.17
N ALA A 161 -11.70 -6.04 1.59
CA ALA A 161 -10.52 -6.49 2.32
C ALA A 161 -10.13 -5.52 3.44
N THR A 162 -10.07 -4.22 3.15
CA THR A 162 -9.78 -3.20 4.17
C THR A 162 -10.84 -3.19 5.27
N PHE A 163 -12.12 -3.28 4.89
CA PHE A 163 -13.22 -3.42 5.87
C PHE A 163 -13.00 -4.63 6.79
N TYR A 164 -12.67 -5.79 6.26
CA TYR A 164 -12.45 -7.00 7.05
C TYR A 164 -11.32 -6.82 8.07
N TYR A 165 -10.17 -6.29 7.66
CA TYR A 165 -9.06 -6.03 8.56
C TYR A 165 -9.40 -5.00 9.63
N MET A 166 -10.13 -3.92 9.27
CA MET A 166 -10.57 -2.93 10.24
C MET A 166 -11.56 -3.52 11.25
N HIS A 167 -12.47 -4.38 10.81
CA HIS A 167 -13.43 -5.07 11.68
C HIS A 167 -12.71 -6.00 12.67
N GLN A 168 -11.77 -6.84 12.18
CA GLN A 168 -11.01 -7.75 13.04
C GLN A 168 -10.18 -7.01 14.09
N TYR A 169 -9.55 -5.90 13.71
CA TYR A 169 -8.83 -5.08 14.67
C TYR A 169 -9.78 -4.43 15.69
N MET A 170 -10.93 -3.95 15.23
CA MET A 170 -11.91 -3.29 16.09
C MET A 170 -12.48 -4.23 17.15
N GLU A 171 -12.76 -5.50 16.81
CA GLU A 171 -13.22 -6.51 17.77
C GLU A 171 -12.25 -6.68 18.95
N SER A 172 -10.95 -6.52 18.70
CA SER A 172 -9.93 -6.66 19.75
C SER A 172 -9.60 -5.36 20.49
N ALA A 173 -9.75 -4.20 19.83
CA ALA A 173 -9.24 -2.92 20.29
C ALA A 173 -10.32 -1.97 20.83
N LEU A 174 -11.61 -2.14 20.46
CA LEU A 174 -12.72 -1.28 20.84
C LEU A 174 -13.77 -2.06 21.65
N PRO A 175 -13.65 -2.15 22.98
CA PRO A 175 -14.70 -2.73 23.83
C PRO A 175 -16.02 -1.97 23.71
N HIS A 176 -17.16 -2.67 23.67
CA HIS A 176 -18.49 -2.07 23.62
C HIS A 176 -18.75 -1.09 24.78
N ALA A 177 -18.21 -1.38 25.96
CA ALA A 177 -18.34 -0.53 27.14
C ALA A 177 -17.86 0.93 26.93
N ILE A 178 -16.84 1.14 26.06
CA ILE A 178 -16.35 2.50 25.73
C ILE A 178 -17.41 3.27 24.94
N VAL A 179 -18.08 2.61 24.01
CA VAL A 179 -19.13 3.23 23.20
C VAL A 179 -20.38 3.49 24.06
N GLU A 180 -20.74 2.56 24.94
CA GLU A 180 -21.86 2.71 25.86
C GLU A 180 -21.63 3.86 26.84
N ALA A 181 -20.44 3.99 27.43
CA ALA A 181 -20.07 5.10 28.27
C ALA A 181 -20.21 6.45 27.55
N ALA A 182 -19.71 6.54 26.29
CA ALA A 182 -19.84 7.74 25.49
C ALA A 182 -21.32 8.11 25.21
N ARG A 183 -22.20 7.11 25.01
CA ARG A 183 -23.65 7.34 24.86
C ARG A 183 -24.29 7.86 26.14
N ILE A 184 -23.91 7.32 27.32
CA ILE A 184 -24.36 7.79 28.62
C ILE A 184 -23.95 9.25 28.84
N ASP A 185 -22.74 9.62 28.42
CA ASP A 185 -22.22 10.99 28.45
C ASP A 185 -22.87 11.93 27.42
N GLY A 186 -23.86 11.47 26.64
CA GLY A 186 -24.58 12.25 25.64
C GLY A 186 -23.82 12.51 24.36
N SER A 187 -22.76 11.76 24.07
CA SER A 187 -22.02 11.85 22.78
C SER A 187 -22.87 11.33 21.63
N SER A 188 -22.97 12.10 20.55
CA SER A 188 -23.62 11.61 19.32
C SER A 188 -22.78 10.51 18.67
N GLU A 189 -23.40 9.60 17.92
CA GLU A 189 -22.73 8.48 17.23
C GLU A 189 -21.60 8.95 16.30
N TRP A 190 -21.83 10.04 15.57
CA TRP A 190 -20.81 10.65 14.72
C TRP A 190 -19.61 11.17 15.51
N ARG A 191 -19.86 11.80 16.65
CA ARG A 191 -18.82 12.28 17.56
C ARG A 191 -18.06 11.09 18.15
N THR A 192 -18.75 10.09 18.68
CA THR A 192 -18.16 8.87 19.25
C THR A 192 -17.25 8.17 18.22
N PHE A 193 -17.72 8.01 16.99
CA PHE A 193 -16.90 7.42 15.93
C PHE A 193 -15.63 8.24 15.67
N ASN A 194 -15.75 9.55 15.44
CA ASN A 194 -14.61 10.37 15.00
C ASN A 194 -13.64 10.70 16.15
N THR A 195 -14.13 10.91 17.39
CA THR A 195 -13.30 11.39 18.51
C THR A 195 -12.83 10.30 19.46
N ILE A 196 -13.48 9.13 19.46
CA ILE A 196 -13.14 8.00 20.33
C ILE A 196 -12.67 6.81 19.51
N SER A 197 -13.50 6.31 18.59
CA SER A 197 -13.20 5.07 17.87
C SER A 197 -12.05 5.24 16.87
N LEU A 198 -12.04 6.30 16.04
CA LEU A 198 -10.94 6.54 15.09
C LEU A 198 -9.56 6.68 15.75
N PRO A 199 -9.38 7.42 16.87
CA PRO A 199 -8.12 7.45 17.59
C PRO A 199 -7.64 6.09 18.11
N ILE A 200 -8.54 5.25 18.59
CA ILE A 200 -8.22 3.88 19.03
C ILE A 200 -7.76 3.03 17.82
N MET A 201 -8.37 3.23 16.67
CA MET A 201 -8.07 2.50 15.43
C MET A 201 -6.82 3.00 14.69
N LYS A 202 -6.15 4.07 15.15
CA LYS A 202 -4.98 4.67 14.46
C LYS A 202 -3.94 3.67 13.97
N PRO A 203 -3.51 2.66 14.76
CA PRO A 203 -2.50 1.71 14.27
C PRO A 203 -2.98 0.90 13.06
N ALA A 204 -4.21 0.39 13.10
CA ALA A 204 -4.81 -0.37 11.99
C ALA A 204 -5.04 0.54 10.77
N ILE A 205 -5.50 1.78 10.98
CA ILE A 205 -5.66 2.79 9.93
C ILE A 205 -4.32 3.03 9.23
N ALA A 206 -3.23 3.24 9.97
CA ALA A 206 -1.92 3.49 9.39
C ALA A 206 -1.44 2.32 8.51
N VAL A 207 -1.62 1.09 8.98
CA VAL A 207 -1.29 -0.12 8.21
C VAL A 207 -2.11 -0.19 6.92
N GLN A 208 -3.43 -0.02 7.01
CA GLN A 208 -4.32 -0.12 5.85
C GLN A 208 -4.13 1.06 4.87
N MET A 209 -3.81 2.25 5.36
CA MET A 209 -3.45 3.39 4.51
C MET A 209 -2.21 3.09 3.66
N ILE A 210 -1.16 2.51 4.24
CA ILE A 210 0.05 2.12 3.49
C ILE A 210 -0.32 1.08 2.43
N PHE A 211 -1.00 0.00 2.79
CA PHE A 211 -1.37 -1.04 1.83
C PHE A 211 -2.25 -0.51 0.71
N THR A 212 -3.26 0.30 1.03
CA THR A 212 -4.15 0.88 0.03
C THR A 212 -3.43 1.89 -0.86
N PHE A 213 -2.53 2.71 -0.28
CA PHE A 213 -1.69 3.62 -1.05
C PHE A 213 -0.82 2.86 -2.04
N VAL A 214 -0.05 1.88 -1.56
CA VAL A 214 0.86 1.08 -2.41
C VAL A 214 0.10 0.31 -3.48
N PHE A 215 -1.05 -0.25 -3.16
CA PHE A 215 -1.91 -0.94 -4.13
C PHE A 215 -2.35 0.00 -5.26
N ASN A 216 -2.88 1.18 -4.94
CA ASN A 216 -3.33 2.14 -5.95
C ASN A 216 -2.16 2.82 -6.68
N TRP A 217 -1.04 3.05 -5.99
CA TRP A 217 0.18 3.58 -6.59
C TRP A 217 0.73 2.70 -7.71
N ASN A 218 0.71 1.38 -7.50
CA ASN A 218 1.21 0.40 -8.46
C ASN A 218 0.14 -0.06 -9.46
N ASN A 219 -1.11 0.40 -9.33
CA ASN A 219 -2.19 -0.05 -10.18
C ASN A 219 -2.03 0.51 -11.61
N TYR A 220 -1.80 -0.40 -12.54
CA TYR A 220 -1.77 -0.14 -13.98
C TYR A 220 -3.11 -0.47 -14.64
N PHE A 221 -3.72 -1.61 -14.26
CA PHE A 221 -4.80 -2.23 -14.99
C PHE A 221 -6.04 -1.33 -15.09
N THR A 222 -6.60 -0.91 -13.95
CA THR A 222 -7.82 -0.09 -13.94
C THR A 222 -7.61 1.30 -14.56
N PRO A 223 -6.52 2.04 -14.24
CA PRO A 223 -6.24 3.31 -14.92
C PRO A 223 -6.08 3.18 -16.43
N ALA A 224 -5.44 2.13 -16.94
CA ALA A 224 -5.25 1.92 -18.37
C ALA A 224 -6.57 1.70 -19.14
N LEU A 225 -7.61 1.19 -18.47
CA LEU A 225 -8.93 0.99 -19.06
C LEU A 225 -9.79 2.26 -19.12
N ILE A 226 -9.52 3.22 -18.23
CA ILE A 226 -10.40 4.39 -18.01
C ILE A 226 -9.78 5.67 -18.54
N ILE A 227 -8.47 5.89 -18.32
CA ILE A 227 -7.79 7.14 -18.65
C ILE A 227 -7.29 7.12 -20.08
N LYS A 228 -7.69 8.15 -20.85
CA LYS A 228 -7.32 8.33 -22.26
C LYS A 228 -6.35 9.49 -22.48
N SER A 229 -6.62 10.62 -21.80
CA SER A 229 -5.82 11.85 -21.94
C SER A 229 -4.42 11.70 -21.36
N GLU A 230 -3.40 12.10 -22.12
CA GLU A 230 -1.98 12.00 -21.73
C GLU A 230 -1.68 12.69 -20.39
N ASN A 231 -2.24 13.88 -20.17
CA ASN A 231 -2.03 14.66 -18.95
C ASN A 231 -2.72 14.09 -17.70
N LYS A 232 -3.60 13.09 -17.84
CA LYS A 232 -4.31 12.42 -16.74
C LYS A 232 -3.76 11.03 -16.45
N LYS A 233 -2.85 10.49 -17.28
CA LYS A 233 -2.25 9.19 -17.07
C LYS A 233 -1.54 9.12 -15.73
N THR A 234 -1.61 7.95 -15.11
CA THR A 234 -0.84 7.63 -13.90
C THR A 234 0.56 7.14 -14.28
N LEU A 235 1.50 7.21 -13.34
CA LEU A 235 2.89 6.84 -13.58
C LEU A 235 3.06 5.40 -14.11
N PRO A 236 2.36 4.37 -13.60
CA PRO A 236 2.46 3.01 -14.16
C PRO A 236 2.09 2.93 -15.65
N ILE A 237 1.10 3.73 -16.11
CA ILE A 237 0.74 3.77 -17.53
C ILE A 237 1.90 4.36 -18.36
N LEU A 238 2.47 5.48 -17.91
CA LEU A 238 3.56 6.16 -18.62
C LEU A 238 4.82 5.29 -18.67
N ILE A 239 5.17 4.60 -17.57
CA ILE A 239 6.29 3.65 -17.55
C ILE A 239 6.03 2.48 -18.52
N ALA A 240 4.79 1.95 -18.56
CA ALA A 240 4.44 0.90 -19.52
C ALA A 240 4.54 1.39 -20.98
N GLN A 241 4.16 2.63 -21.24
CA GLN A 241 4.30 3.25 -22.58
C GLN A 241 5.77 3.45 -22.97
N LEU A 242 6.63 3.88 -22.04
CA LEU A 242 8.08 3.96 -22.29
C LEU A 242 8.65 2.58 -22.68
N ARG A 243 8.20 1.52 -22.02
CA ARG A 243 8.64 0.14 -22.29
C ARG A 243 8.12 -0.43 -23.61
N SER A 244 6.97 0.04 -24.08
CA SER A 244 6.34 -0.39 -25.34
C SER A 244 6.58 0.57 -26.50
N ALA A 245 7.41 1.60 -26.30
CA ALA A 245 7.80 2.53 -27.36
C ALA A 245 8.52 1.79 -28.50
N ASP A 246 8.41 2.33 -29.71
CA ASP A 246 9.13 1.85 -30.89
C ASP A 246 10.62 1.70 -30.58
N PHE A 247 11.25 0.63 -31.10
CA PHE A 247 12.66 0.28 -30.82
C PHE A 247 13.62 1.47 -30.99
N LEU A 248 13.35 2.36 -31.94
CA LEU A 248 14.14 3.57 -32.18
C LEU A 248 13.96 4.67 -31.13
N LYS A 249 12.87 4.62 -30.35
CA LYS A 249 12.53 5.61 -29.30
C LYS A 249 12.63 5.04 -27.89
N PHE A 250 12.90 3.74 -27.78
CA PHE A 250 12.98 3.04 -26.51
C PHE A 250 14.32 3.35 -25.81
N ASP A 251 14.25 3.89 -24.60
CA ASP A 251 15.41 4.18 -23.75
C ASP A 251 15.24 3.52 -22.38
N MET A 252 16.02 2.47 -22.14
CA MET A 252 16.03 1.77 -20.85
C MET A 252 16.50 2.66 -19.70
N GLY A 253 17.41 3.61 -19.95
CA GLY A 253 17.86 4.54 -18.93
C GLY A 253 16.73 5.39 -18.38
N GLN A 254 15.87 5.93 -19.27
CA GLN A 254 14.64 6.65 -18.86
C GLN A 254 13.68 5.77 -18.07
N VAL A 255 13.51 4.50 -18.45
CA VAL A 255 12.65 3.55 -17.72
C VAL A 255 13.17 3.35 -16.29
N TYR A 256 14.47 3.07 -16.13
CA TYR A 256 15.07 2.86 -14.81
C TYR A 256 15.00 4.10 -13.91
N VAL A 257 15.26 5.29 -14.45
CA VAL A 257 15.09 6.55 -13.70
C VAL A 257 13.64 6.77 -13.31
N SER A 258 12.68 6.52 -14.21
CA SER A 258 11.26 6.67 -13.90
C SER A 258 10.81 5.73 -12.79
N ILE A 259 11.29 4.47 -12.78
CA ILE A 259 11.04 3.51 -11.70
C ILE A 259 11.72 3.97 -10.41
N ALA A 260 12.97 4.44 -10.45
CA ALA A 260 13.69 4.95 -9.27
C ALA A 260 12.93 6.15 -8.64
N LEU A 261 12.45 7.09 -9.45
CA LEU A 261 11.63 8.20 -8.99
C LEU A 261 10.31 7.75 -8.37
N SER A 262 9.73 6.63 -8.85
CA SER A 262 8.47 6.09 -8.33
C SER A 262 8.58 5.53 -6.90
N ILE A 263 9.79 5.22 -6.43
CA ILE A 263 10.01 4.68 -5.08
C ILE A 263 9.92 5.77 -4.02
N ALA A 264 10.36 6.99 -4.32
CA ALA A 264 10.44 8.07 -3.34
C ALA A 264 9.11 8.39 -2.62
N PRO A 265 7.96 8.54 -3.32
CA PRO A 265 6.67 8.78 -2.65
C PRO A 265 6.24 7.62 -1.74
N VAL A 266 6.54 6.38 -2.11
CA VAL A 266 6.22 5.19 -1.30
C VAL A 266 7.02 5.22 0.01
N ILE A 267 8.33 5.52 -0.07
CA ILE A 267 9.19 5.65 1.10
C ILE A 267 8.67 6.78 2.01
N VAL A 268 8.33 7.94 1.45
CA VAL A 268 7.82 9.08 2.23
C VAL A 268 6.55 8.70 2.98
N VAL A 269 5.58 8.09 2.29
CA VAL A 269 4.32 7.65 2.92
C VAL A 269 4.58 6.62 4.01
N TYR A 270 5.47 5.65 3.75
CA TYR A 270 5.86 4.66 4.76
C TYR A 270 6.48 5.32 5.99
N LEU A 271 7.45 6.21 5.83
CA LEU A 271 8.12 6.90 6.93
C LEU A 271 7.15 7.75 7.77
N CYS A 272 6.20 8.43 7.11
CA CYS A 272 5.17 9.22 7.80
C CYS A 272 4.24 8.36 8.66
N LEU A 273 3.91 7.15 8.21
CA LEU A 273 2.93 6.28 8.85
C LEU A 273 3.56 5.21 9.77
N SER A 274 4.84 4.86 9.59
CA SER A 274 5.53 3.80 10.32
C SER A 274 5.50 3.97 11.85
N ARG A 275 5.60 5.21 12.34
CA ARG A 275 5.53 5.50 13.78
C ARG A 275 4.22 5.03 14.43
N TYR A 276 3.11 5.07 13.71
CA TYR A 276 1.81 4.62 14.22
C TYR A 276 1.69 3.09 14.24
N ILE A 277 2.38 2.41 13.32
CA ILE A 277 2.45 0.94 13.28
C ILE A 277 3.20 0.41 14.51
N VAL A 278 4.38 0.97 14.78
CA VAL A 278 5.23 0.54 15.91
C VAL A 278 4.51 0.75 17.24
N ALA A 279 3.82 1.88 17.41
CA ALA A 279 3.04 2.17 18.62
C ALA A 279 1.92 1.12 18.85
N GLY A 280 1.26 0.63 17.79
CA GLY A 280 0.19 -0.36 17.89
C GLY A 280 0.69 -1.76 18.25
N VAL A 281 1.85 -2.17 17.74
CA VAL A 281 2.48 -3.47 18.05
C VAL A 281 2.93 -3.53 19.53
N ALA A 282 3.46 -2.42 20.04
CA ALA A 282 3.89 -2.34 21.44
C ALA A 282 2.73 -2.52 22.44
N VAL A 283 1.54 -1.99 22.13
CA VAL A 283 0.34 -2.14 23.00
C VAL A 283 -0.20 -3.57 22.96
N GLY A 284 -0.09 -4.26 21.82
CA GLY A 284 -0.52 -5.67 21.69
C GLY A 284 0.37 -6.67 22.41
N SER A 285 1.66 -6.37 22.57
CA SER A 285 2.65 -7.28 23.19
C SER A 285 2.62 -7.29 24.73
N VAL A 286 1.93 -6.35 25.36
CA VAL A 286 1.82 -6.26 26.85
C VAL A 286 0.62 -7.05 27.41
N LYS A 287 -0.21 -7.64 26.55
CA LYS A 287 -1.37 -8.48 26.96
C LYS A 287 -1.07 -9.99 26.93
N GLY A 288 0.23 -10.40 26.80
CA GLY A 288 0.66 -11.80 26.88
C GLY A 288 1.28 -12.11 28.23
#